data_e625c884ac4c0de0c12fda412ee8762e
#
_entry.id   e625c884ac4c0de0c12fda412ee8762e
#
_cell.length_a   1.000
_cell.length_b   1.000
_cell.length_c   1.000
_cell.angle_alpha   90.00
_cell.angle_beta   90.00
_cell.angle_gamma   90.00
#
_symmetry.space_group_name_H-M   'P 1'
#
loop_
_entity.id
_entity.type
_entity.pdbx_description
1 polymer ?
#
loop_
_entity_poly.entity_id
_entity_poly.type
_entity_poly.pdbx_seq_one_letter_code
_entity_poly.pdbx_strand_id
1 'polypeptide(L)'
;MFPLFKFKKKKDHFAITLFGKKIVFYRYLRMIREIFLWQHFFVLRNTLKEKFNVSLPTEAYYHLSGSVELVKVPLKDIKSMHKGKLLPLQKTPLFKRLINDKKYCADDAEGYIYLNDDDDKYKKFQSLVSSLEQYEYDPSKCVIALRHDNCLLDGYHRCCLLFHIYGVNYKVLVVREKK
;
A
#
# COMPACT_ATOMS: atom_id res chain seq x y z
N MET A 1 38.38 -38.47 4.67
CA MET A 1 37.31 -38.02 3.75
C MET A 1 36.79 -36.69 4.25
N PHE A 2 37.24 -35.57 3.72
CA PHE A 2 36.81 -34.24 4.13
C PHE A 2 35.46 -33.92 3.45
N PRO A 3 34.45 -33.39 4.18
CA PRO A 3 33.20 -33.01 3.55
C PRO A 3 33.47 -31.84 2.58
N LEU A 4 33.22 -32.07 1.30
CA LEU A 4 33.43 -31.10 0.21
C LEU A 4 32.58 -29.82 0.34
N PHE A 5 31.52 -29.88 1.14
CA PHE A 5 30.60 -28.77 1.32
C PHE A 5 30.17 -28.61 2.80
N LYS A 6 30.29 -27.41 3.34
CA LYS A 6 29.59 -27.01 4.57
C LYS A 6 28.66 -25.85 4.27
N PHE A 7 27.40 -26.04 4.60
CA PHE A 7 26.35 -25.04 4.48
C PHE A 7 26.02 -24.45 5.85
N LYS A 8 26.13 -23.15 6.04
CA LYS A 8 25.77 -22.49 7.29
C LYS A 8 24.84 -21.30 6.98
N LYS A 9 23.58 -21.41 7.41
CA LYS A 9 22.59 -20.35 7.31
C LYS A 9 22.57 -19.54 8.61
N LYS A 10 22.80 -18.24 8.54
CA LYS A 10 22.52 -17.27 9.60
C LYS A 10 21.46 -16.29 9.09
N LYS A 11 20.78 -15.56 10.02
CA LYS A 11 19.60 -14.72 9.74
C LYS A 11 19.75 -13.81 8.51
N ASP A 12 20.94 -13.35 8.16
CA ASP A 12 21.19 -12.33 7.13
C ASP A 12 22.17 -12.77 6.03
N HIS A 13 22.68 -14.00 6.08
CA HIS A 13 23.62 -14.52 5.08
C HIS A 13 23.67 -16.03 5.04
N PHE A 14 24.06 -16.56 3.91
CA PHE A 14 24.56 -17.92 3.86
C PHE A 14 26.00 -17.92 3.32
N ALA A 15 26.77 -18.83 3.83
CA ALA A 15 28.15 -19.03 3.42
C ALA A 15 28.32 -20.44 2.92
N ILE A 16 28.95 -20.58 1.75
CA ILE A 16 29.37 -21.85 1.20
C ILE A 16 30.89 -21.95 1.42
N THR A 17 31.32 -23.04 2.04
CA THR A 17 32.76 -23.33 2.16
C THR A 17 33.10 -24.36 1.09
N LEU A 18 33.88 -23.98 0.12
CA LEU A 18 34.39 -24.80 -0.96
C LEU A 18 35.89 -24.88 -0.84
N PHE A 19 36.46 -26.08 -0.78
CA PHE A 19 37.91 -26.28 -0.68
C PHE A 19 38.59 -25.43 0.41
N GLY A 20 37.96 -25.30 1.58
CA GLY A 20 38.47 -24.55 2.70
C GLY A 20 38.32 -23.01 2.59
N LYS A 21 37.84 -22.48 1.46
CA LYS A 21 37.56 -21.05 1.29
C LYS A 21 36.09 -20.75 1.55
N LYS A 22 35.82 -19.79 2.47
CA LYS A 22 34.50 -19.35 2.82
C LYS A 22 34.07 -18.23 1.89
N ILE A 23 33.04 -18.47 1.08
CA ILE A 23 32.43 -17.46 0.22
C ILE A 23 31.14 -16.97 0.87
N VAL A 24 31.05 -15.68 1.13
CA VAL A 24 29.91 -15.07 1.83
C VAL A 24 29.05 -14.28 0.85
N PHE A 25 27.82 -14.70 0.66
CA PHE A 25 26.87 -14.12 -0.30
C PHE A 25 25.95 -13.03 0.29
N TYR A 26 26.43 -12.21 1.20
CA TYR A 26 25.66 -11.22 1.93
C TYR A 26 25.00 -10.15 1.09
N ARG A 27 25.76 -9.57 0.21
CA ARG A 27 25.29 -8.42 -0.58
C ARG A 27 24.57 -8.83 -1.87
N TYR A 28 24.94 -9.95 -2.45
CA TYR A 28 24.41 -10.35 -3.75
C TYR A 28 22.92 -10.65 -3.73
N LEU A 29 22.43 -11.38 -2.74
CA LEU A 29 20.99 -11.72 -2.67
C LEU A 29 20.12 -10.50 -2.39
N ARG A 30 20.60 -9.58 -1.53
CA ARG A 30 19.89 -8.32 -1.30
C ARG A 30 19.87 -7.48 -2.57
N MET A 31 21.01 -7.36 -3.26
CA MET A 31 21.09 -6.63 -4.52
C MET A 31 20.21 -7.25 -5.61
N ILE A 32 20.21 -8.58 -5.76
CA ILE A 32 19.34 -9.29 -6.72
C ILE A 32 17.88 -9.04 -6.39
N ARG A 33 17.48 -9.13 -5.12
CA ARG A 33 16.12 -8.82 -4.68
C ARG A 33 15.74 -7.38 -5.01
N GLU A 34 16.61 -6.42 -4.73
CA GLU A 34 16.38 -5.01 -5.05
C GLU A 34 16.23 -4.80 -6.57
N ILE A 35 17.05 -5.44 -7.40
CA ILE A 35 16.95 -5.36 -8.86
C ILE A 35 15.60 -5.92 -9.35
N PHE A 36 15.16 -7.07 -8.82
CA PHE A 36 13.86 -7.64 -9.17
C PHE A 36 12.69 -6.75 -8.74
N LEU A 37 12.77 -6.15 -7.55
CA LEU A 37 11.77 -5.21 -7.07
C LEU A 37 11.72 -3.96 -7.96
N TRP A 38 12.87 -3.43 -8.37
CA TRP A 38 12.94 -2.28 -9.28
C TRP A 38 12.39 -2.61 -10.67
N GLN A 39 12.72 -3.77 -11.24
CA GLN A 39 12.15 -4.21 -12.51
C GLN A 39 10.64 -4.36 -12.44
N HIS A 40 10.13 -5.02 -11.38
CA HIS A 40 8.69 -5.15 -11.15
C HIS A 40 8.00 -3.78 -11.03
N PHE A 41 8.59 -2.87 -10.27
CA PHE A 41 8.10 -1.50 -10.12
C PHE A 41 7.99 -0.78 -11.47
N PHE A 42 9.03 -0.80 -12.30
CA PHE A 42 9.02 -0.13 -13.60
C PHE A 42 7.99 -0.74 -14.55
N VAL A 43 7.93 -2.05 -14.64
CA VAL A 43 6.95 -2.74 -15.49
C VAL A 43 5.52 -2.41 -15.06
N LEU A 44 5.23 -2.50 -13.76
CA LEU A 44 3.90 -2.22 -13.24
C LEU A 44 3.51 -0.75 -13.42
N ARG A 45 4.42 0.18 -13.12
CA ARG A 45 4.22 1.62 -13.31
C ARG A 45 3.90 1.97 -14.75
N ASN A 46 4.69 1.46 -15.70
CA ASN A 46 4.47 1.71 -17.13
C ASN A 46 3.16 1.09 -17.59
N THR A 47 2.85 -0.13 -17.19
CA THR A 47 1.58 -0.79 -17.51
C THR A 47 0.38 0.01 -17.02
N LEU A 48 0.42 0.51 -15.79
CA LEU A 48 -0.67 1.31 -15.23
C LEU A 48 -0.83 2.64 -15.97
N LYS A 49 0.28 3.31 -16.26
CA LYS A 49 0.27 4.57 -16.99
C LYS A 49 -0.18 4.42 -18.44
N GLU A 50 0.37 3.45 -19.17
CA GLU A 50 0.12 3.27 -20.59
C GLU A 50 -1.27 2.69 -20.88
N LYS A 51 -1.67 1.66 -20.11
CA LYS A 51 -2.96 0.96 -20.35
C LYS A 51 -4.15 1.64 -19.70
N PHE A 52 -3.97 2.28 -18.56
CA PHE A 52 -5.09 2.74 -17.74
C PHE A 52 -5.04 4.23 -17.42
N ASN A 53 -3.95 4.93 -17.78
CA ASN A 53 -3.74 6.34 -17.44
C ASN A 53 -3.91 6.63 -15.94
N VAL A 54 -3.44 5.72 -15.08
CA VAL A 54 -3.47 5.86 -13.62
C VAL A 54 -2.08 5.81 -13.00
N SER A 55 -1.92 6.44 -11.86
CA SER A 55 -0.69 6.42 -11.08
C SER A 55 -0.96 5.99 -9.64
N LEU A 56 0.05 5.38 -9.02
CA LEU A 56 0.07 5.01 -7.61
C LEU A 56 1.23 5.73 -6.91
N PRO A 57 1.13 5.97 -5.60
CA PRO A 57 2.30 6.32 -4.81
C PRO A 57 3.37 5.23 -4.90
N THR A 58 4.64 5.63 -4.79
CA THR A 58 5.78 4.70 -4.95
C THR A 58 5.67 3.51 -4.00
N GLU A 59 5.25 3.74 -2.76
CA GLU A 59 5.10 2.72 -1.73
C GLU A 59 4.05 1.66 -2.11
N ALA A 60 2.97 2.05 -2.76
CA ALA A 60 1.90 1.12 -3.15
C ALA A 60 2.36 0.08 -4.17
N TYR A 61 3.31 0.43 -5.05
CA TYR A 61 3.86 -0.53 -6.01
C TYR A 61 4.61 -1.69 -5.36
N TYR A 62 5.23 -1.46 -4.20
CA TYR A 62 5.96 -2.51 -3.47
C TYR A 62 5.03 -3.51 -2.78
N HIS A 63 3.78 -3.13 -2.57
CA HIS A 63 2.77 -3.98 -1.94
C HIS A 63 1.95 -4.78 -2.95
N LEU A 64 1.98 -4.39 -4.23
CA LEU A 64 1.30 -5.11 -5.30
C LEU A 64 2.19 -6.25 -5.79
N SER A 65 1.74 -7.48 -5.64
CA SER A 65 2.43 -8.70 -6.09
C SER A 65 1.71 -9.28 -7.30
N GLY A 66 2.38 -9.32 -8.45
CA GLY A 66 1.83 -9.99 -9.63
C GLY A 66 1.01 -9.11 -10.56
N SER A 67 0.03 -9.70 -11.24
CA SER A 67 -0.81 -8.99 -12.21
C SER A 67 -1.92 -8.20 -11.54
N VAL A 68 -2.26 -7.05 -12.13
CA VAL A 68 -3.29 -6.16 -11.61
C VAL A 68 -4.41 -5.96 -12.63
N GLU A 69 -5.55 -5.54 -12.14
CA GLU A 69 -6.71 -5.13 -12.93
C GLU A 69 -7.21 -3.76 -12.45
N LEU A 70 -7.85 -3.03 -13.35
CA LEU A 70 -8.59 -1.82 -13.02
C LEU A 70 -10.07 -2.15 -12.93
N VAL A 71 -10.68 -1.96 -11.77
CA VAL A 71 -12.04 -2.40 -11.49
C VAL A 71 -12.78 -1.40 -10.61
N LYS A 72 -14.11 -1.29 -10.79
CA LYS A 72 -14.99 -0.50 -9.92
C LYS A 72 -15.45 -1.36 -8.74
N VAL A 73 -15.13 -0.93 -7.51
CA VAL A 73 -15.47 -1.63 -6.28
C VAL A 73 -16.38 -0.75 -5.42
N PRO A 74 -17.51 -1.25 -4.91
CA PRO A 74 -18.33 -0.50 -3.96
C PRO A 74 -17.55 -0.26 -2.67
N LEU A 75 -17.64 0.94 -2.10
CA LEU A 75 -16.90 1.29 -0.88
C LEU A 75 -17.23 0.37 0.31
N LYS A 76 -18.44 -0.16 0.38
CA LYS A 76 -18.86 -1.14 1.40
C LYS A 76 -18.05 -2.44 1.39
N ASP A 77 -17.49 -2.81 0.23
CA ASP A 77 -16.74 -4.06 0.04
C ASP A 77 -15.26 -3.87 0.31
N ILE A 78 -14.80 -2.63 0.49
CA ILE A 78 -13.42 -2.32 0.80
C ILE A 78 -13.18 -2.50 2.30
N LYS A 79 -12.05 -3.13 2.62
CA LYS A 79 -11.60 -3.44 3.98
C LYS A 79 -10.24 -2.82 4.24
N SER A 80 -9.92 -2.60 5.49
CA SER A 80 -8.60 -2.13 5.91
C SER A 80 -8.05 -2.98 7.04
N MET A 81 -6.73 -3.18 7.03
CA MET A 81 -6.03 -3.85 8.12
C MET A 81 -5.82 -2.87 9.27
N HIS A 82 -6.29 -3.21 10.46
CA HIS A 82 -6.07 -2.43 11.66
C HIS A 82 -5.67 -3.34 12.82
N LYS A 83 -4.49 -3.14 13.41
CA LYS A 83 -3.94 -3.96 14.50
C LYS A 83 -4.07 -5.48 14.24
N GLY A 84 -3.71 -5.91 13.02
CA GLY A 84 -3.77 -7.31 12.59
C GLY A 84 -5.17 -7.85 12.29
N LYS A 85 -6.23 -7.02 12.38
CA LYS A 85 -7.61 -7.41 12.06
C LYS A 85 -8.08 -6.73 10.78
N LEU A 86 -8.72 -7.50 9.92
CA LEU A 86 -9.35 -6.99 8.70
C LEU A 86 -10.73 -6.43 9.04
N LEU A 87 -10.91 -5.13 8.88
CA LEU A 87 -12.15 -4.42 9.22
C LEU A 87 -12.78 -3.80 7.97
N PRO A 88 -14.12 -3.83 7.82
CA PRO A 88 -14.83 -2.95 6.89
C PRO A 88 -14.51 -1.48 7.17
N LEU A 89 -14.49 -0.63 6.14
CA LEU A 89 -14.13 0.81 6.28
C LEU A 89 -14.91 1.51 7.41
N GLN A 90 -16.22 1.30 7.46
CA GLN A 90 -17.10 1.94 8.46
C GLN A 90 -16.81 1.52 9.91
N LYS A 91 -16.08 0.42 10.10
CA LYS A 91 -15.65 -0.03 11.44
C LYS A 91 -14.24 0.43 11.79
N THR A 92 -13.56 1.07 10.86
CA THR A 92 -12.21 1.58 11.10
C THR A 92 -12.26 2.82 12.00
N PRO A 93 -11.25 3.01 12.84
CA PRO A 93 -11.20 4.16 13.73
C PRO A 93 -11.17 5.50 12.98
N LEU A 94 -10.41 5.63 11.90
CA LEU A 94 -10.36 6.86 11.09
C LEU A 94 -11.77 7.23 10.58
N PHE A 95 -12.49 6.26 10.00
CA PHE A 95 -13.84 6.51 9.51
C PHE A 95 -14.78 7.00 10.60
N LYS A 96 -14.75 6.34 11.76
CA LYS A 96 -15.59 6.75 12.92
C LYS A 96 -15.28 8.17 13.37
N ARG A 97 -14.01 8.57 13.35
CA ARG A 97 -13.62 9.93 13.72
C ARG A 97 -14.02 10.97 12.69
N LEU A 98 -13.84 10.70 11.40
CA LEU A 98 -14.30 11.60 10.33
C LEU A 98 -15.80 11.91 10.45
N ILE A 99 -16.61 10.90 10.82
CA ILE A 99 -18.06 11.09 11.00
C ILE A 99 -18.36 11.86 12.27
N ASN A 100 -17.74 11.52 13.40
CA ASN A 100 -18.10 12.07 14.71
C ASN A 100 -17.49 13.45 14.95
N ASP A 101 -16.21 13.61 14.70
CA ASP A 101 -15.46 14.80 15.15
C ASP A 101 -15.12 15.76 14.01
N LYS A 102 -15.23 15.31 12.75
CA LYS A 102 -14.74 16.03 11.55
C LYS A 102 -13.27 16.47 11.65
N LYS A 103 -12.52 15.86 12.59
CA LYS A 103 -11.13 16.15 12.84
C LYS A 103 -10.23 15.04 12.31
N TYR A 104 -9.21 15.45 11.62
CA TYR A 104 -8.19 14.51 11.16
C TYR A 104 -7.34 14.00 12.32
N CYS A 105 -7.08 12.71 12.30
CA CYS A 105 -6.09 12.07 13.15
C CYS A 105 -5.26 11.07 12.33
N ALA A 106 -3.96 10.99 12.60
CA ALA A 106 -3.11 9.96 12.04
C ALA A 106 -3.26 8.65 12.83
N ASP A 107 -3.14 7.52 12.15
CA ASP A 107 -3.01 6.22 12.82
C ASP A 107 -1.55 6.01 13.23
N ASP A 108 -1.31 5.70 14.48
CA ASP A 108 0.00 5.33 15.02
C ASP A 108 -0.05 3.93 15.65
N ALA A 109 1.07 3.48 16.22
CA ALA A 109 1.18 2.16 16.87
C ALA A 109 0.24 2.00 18.08
N GLU A 110 -0.15 3.08 18.74
CA GLU A 110 -0.98 3.09 19.93
C GLU A 110 -2.44 3.51 19.67
N GLY A 111 -2.70 4.17 18.53
CA GLY A 111 -4.03 4.67 18.17
C GLY A 111 -3.97 5.86 17.23
N TYR A 112 -4.68 6.94 17.56
CA TYR A 112 -4.73 8.15 16.72
C TYR A 112 -4.02 9.30 17.40
N ILE A 113 -3.13 9.95 16.67
CA ILE A 113 -2.52 11.21 17.04
C ILE A 113 -3.33 12.33 16.37
N TYR A 114 -3.80 13.29 17.14
CA TYR A 114 -4.31 14.55 16.61
C TYR A 114 -3.13 15.36 16.07
N LEU A 115 -3.19 15.70 14.80
CA LEU A 115 -2.17 16.54 14.18
C LEU A 115 -2.53 18.01 14.41
N ASN A 116 -1.54 18.83 14.68
CA ASN A 116 -1.69 20.28 14.75
C ASN A 116 -1.86 20.85 13.34
N ASP A 117 -2.49 22.03 13.23
CA ASP A 117 -2.77 22.70 11.95
C ASP A 117 -1.48 23.01 11.15
N ASP A 118 -0.34 23.10 11.81
CA ASP A 118 0.98 23.33 11.17
C ASP A 118 1.63 22.05 10.66
N ASP A 119 1.11 20.86 11.01
CA ASP A 119 1.67 19.59 10.56
C ASP A 119 1.44 19.38 9.07
N ASP A 120 2.49 19.03 8.33
CA ASP A 120 2.43 18.79 6.89
C ASP A 120 1.43 17.68 6.50
N LYS A 121 1.24 16.70 7.39
CA LYS A 121 0.25 15.63 7.16
C LYS A 121 -1.16 16.16 7.29
N TYR A 122 -1.42 17.04 8.25
CA TYR A 122 -2.70 17.70 8.40
C TYR A 122 -3.03 18.58 7.18
N LYS A 123 -2.09 19.42 6.72
CA LYS A 123 -2.24 20.24 5.52
C LYS A 123 -2.54 19.41 4.27
N LYS A 124 -1.82 18.29 4.09
CA LYS A 124 -2.07 17.35 2.99
C LYS A 124 -3.47 16.73 3.07
N PHE A 125 -3.93 16.39 4.27
CA PHE A 125 -5.27 15.87 4.47
C PHE A 125 -6.34 16.92 4.16
N GLN A 126 -6.19 18.15 4.64
CA GLN A 126 -7.11 19.25 4.33
C GLN A 126 -7.18 19.54 2.83
N SER A 127 -6.03 19.53 2.13
CA SER A 127 -5.97 19.61 0.67
C SER A 127 -6.74 18.47 -0.01
N LEU A 128 -6.64 17.25 0.53
CA LEU A 128 -7.40 16.11 0.02
C LEU A 128 -8.90 16.28 0.23
N VAL A 129 -9.33 16.73 1.41
CA VAL A 129 -10.74 17.03 1.72
C VAL A 129 -11.28 18.05 0.71
N SER A 130 -10.63 19.22 0.61
CA SER A 130 -11.05 20.30 -0.30
C SER A 130 -11.09 19.84 -1.75
N SER A 131 -10.12 19.03 -2.17
CA SER A 131 -10.09 18.48 -3.53
C SER A 131 -11.26 17.53 -3.81
N LEU A 132 -11.64 16.68 -2.86
CA LEU A 132 -12.75 15.73 -3.04
C LEU A 132 -14.13 16.37 -2.89
N GLU A 133 -14.24 17.50 -2.15
CA GLU A 133 -15.47 18.28 -2.04
C GLU A 133 -15.73 19.14 -3.30
N GLN A 134 -14.66 19.64 -3.93
CA GLN A 134 -14.76 20.50 -5.11
C GLN A 134 -14.80 19.72 -6.42
N TYR A 135 -14.13 18.59 -6.47
CA TYR A 135 -13.94 17.80 -7.68
C TYR A 135 -14.31 16.34 -7.39
N GLU A 136 -14.89 15.67 -8.37
CA GLU A 136 -15.06 14.22 -8.30
C GLU A 136 -13.71 13.50 -8.15
N TYR A 137 -13.76 12.28 -7.63
CA TYR A 137 -12.60 11.43 -7.52
C TYR A 137 -11.93 11.18 -8.88
N ASP A 138 -10.71 11.67 -9.03
CA ASP A 138 -9.91 11.50 -10.24
C ASP A 138 -8.82 10.42 -10.04
N PRO A 139 -9.04 9.19 -10.53
CA PRO A 139 -8.07 8.11 -10.39
C PRO A 139 -6.77 8.32 -11.19
N SER A 140 -6.77 9.24 -12.18
CA SER A 140 -5.55 9.54 -12.97
C SER A 140 -4.48 10.24 -12.12
N LYS A 141 -4.89 11.01 -11.13
CA LYS A 141 -3.98 11.71 -10.21
C LYS A 141 -3.41 10.77 -9.15
N CYS A 142 -4.27 9.96 -8.55
CA CYS A 142 -3.84 8.98 -7.55
C CYS A 142 -4.92 7.92 -7.32
N VAL A 143 -4.74 6.75 -7.89
CA VAL A 143 -5.70 5.66 -7.78
C VAL A 143 -5.56 4.91 -6.43
N ILE A 144 -6.67 4.35 -5.95
CA ILE A 144 -6.70 3.50 -4.77
C ILE A 144 -6.17 2.11 -5.15
N ALA A 145 -5.35 1.51 -4.28
CA ALA A 145 -4.78 0.18 -4.48
C ALA A 145 -5.37 -0.84 -3.50
N LEU A 146 -5.80 -1.98 -4.03
CA LEU A 146 -6.37 -3.08 -3.25
C LEU A 146 -5.64 -4.38 -3.52
N ARG A 147 -5.60 -5.22 -2.49
CA ARG A 147 -5.29 -6.64 -2.61
C ARG A 147 -6.48 -7.38 -3.22
N HIS A 148 -6.28 -8.60 -3.70
CA HIS A 148 -7.32 -9.42 -4.34
C HIS A 148 -8.58 -9.67 -3.47
N ASP A 149 -8.47 -9.57 -2.15
CA ASP A 149 -9.59 -9.72 -1.19
C ASP A 149 -10.24 -8.39 -0.78
N ASN A 150 -10.01 -7.33 -1.57
CA ASN A 150 -10.44 -5.95 -1.34
C ASN A 150 -9.85 -5.30 -0.08
N CYS A 151 -8.75 -5.82 0.45
CA CYS A 151 -8.00 -5.16 1.51
C CYS A 151 -7.19 -3.99 0.94
N LEU A 152 -7.30 -2.82 1.56
CA LEU A 152 -6.55 -1.63 1.18
C LEU A 152 -5.04 -1.86 1.32
N LEU A 153 -4.33 -1.55 0.25
CA LEU A 153 -2.87 -1.40 0.21
C LEU A 153 -2.49 0.08 0.26
N ASP A 154 -3.27 0.92 -0.44
CA ASP A 154 -3.13 2.39 -0.40
C ASP A 154 -4.47 3.08 -0.62
N GLY A 155 -4.56 4.34 -0.16
CA GLY A 155 -5.75 5.19 -0.35
C GLY A 155 -6.74 5.15 0.81
N TYR A 156 -6.31 4.79 2.03
CA TYR A 156 -7.19 4.66 3.19
C TYR A 156 -7.98 5.94 3.51
N HIS A 157 -7.30 7.09 3.62
CA HIS A 157 -7.96 8.38 3.88
C HIS A 157 -8.95 8.74 2.78
N ARG A 158 -8.55 8.50 1.53
CA ARG A 158 -9.38 8.76 0.34
C ARG A 158 -10.65 7.92 0.34
N CYS A 159 -10.52 6.62 0.64
CA CYS A 159 -11.68 5.74 0.77
C CYS A 159 -12.64 6.18 1.87
N CYS A 160 -12.12 6.57 3.04
CA CYS A 160 -12.96 7.04 4.16
C CYS A 160 -13.70 8.33 3.81
N LEU A 161 -13.02 9.29 3.16
CA LEU A 161 -13.64 10.54 2.70
C LEU A 161 -14.70 10.30 1.63
N LEU A 162 -14.40 9.49 0.60
CA LEU A 162 -15.36 9.15 -0.44
C LEU A 162 -16.59 8.43 0.13
N PHE A 163 -16.38 7.54 1.12
CA PHE A 163 -17.49 6.88 1.79
C PHE A 163 -18.36 7.87 2.58
N HIS A 164 -17.74 8.87 3.22
CA HIS A 164 -18.45 9.91 3.96
C HIS A 164 -19.25 10.83 3.02
N ILE A 165 -18.66 11.24 1.89
CA ILE A 165 -19.25 12.19 0.94
C ILE A 165 -20.34 11.51 0.08
N TYR A 166 -20.04 10.35 -0.49
CA TYR A 166 -20.89 9.70 -1.51
C TYR A 166 -21.65 8.48 -1.00
N GLY A 167 -21.36 8.03 0.22
CA GLY A 167 -22.06 6.93 0.85
C GLY A 167 -21.58 5.54 0.46
N VAL A 168 -22.20 4.54 1.10
CA VAL A 168 -21.80 3.13 1.12
C VAL A 168 -21.81 2.43 -0.25
N ASN A 169 -22.70 2.82 -1.13
CA ASN A 169 -22.87 2.17 -2.44
C ASN A 169 -22.05 2.83 -3.57
N TYR A 170 -21.35 3.91 -3.28
CA TYR A 170 -20.49 4.56 -4.26
C TYR A 170 -19.41 3.58 -4.75
N LYS A 171 -19.29 3.49 -6.10
CA LYS A 171 -18.30 2.60 -6.72
C LYS A 171 -17.08 3.42 -7.12
N VAL A 172 -15.97 3.11 -6.50
CA VAL A 172 -14.67 3.76 -6.76
C VAL A 172 -13.84 2.92 -7.72
N LEU A 173 -13.16 3.57 -8.67
CA LEU A 173 -12.20 2.92 -9.55
C LEU A 173 -10.91 2.65 -8.79
N VAL A 174 -10.45 1.41 -8.80
CA VAL A 174 -9.28 0.95 -8.04
C VAL A 174 -8.37 0.09 -8.90
N VAL A 175 -7.09 0.06 -8.56
CA VAL A 175 -6.17 -0.98 -9.01
C VAL A 175 -6.23 -2.12 -8.01
N ARG A 176 -6.52 -3.33 -8.48
CA ARG A 176 -6.62 -4.51 -7.63
C ARG A 176 -5.71 -5.62 -8.13
N GLU A 177 -5.06 -6.33 -7.20
CA GLU A 177 -4.36 -7.58 -7.53
C GLU A 177 -5.33 -8.62 -8.07
N LYS A 178 -4.92 -9.34 -9.10
CA LYS A 178 -5.61 -10.56 -9.54
C LYS A 178 -5.26 -11.72 -8.60
N LYS A 179 -6.18 -12.66 -8.48
CA LYS A 179 -5.90 -13.93 -7.81
C LYS A 179 -4.93 -14.77 -8.62
#